data_a431feace7fefd307dfa88c577854927
#
_entry.id   a431feace7fefd307dfa88c577854927
#
_cell.length_a   1.000
_cell.length_b   1.000
_cell.length_c   1.000
_cell.angle_alpha   90.00
_cell.angle_beta   90.00
_cell.angle_gamma   90.00
#
_symmetry.space_group_name_H-M   'P 1'
#
loop_
_entity.id
_entity.type
_entity.pdbx_description
1 polymer ?
#
loop_
_entity_poly.entity_id
_entity_poly.type
_entity_poly.pdbx_seq_one_letter_code
_entity_poly.pdbx_strand_id
1 'polypeptide(L)'
;SREVTIPLAFSKCEETGRYTNFVNAAHPSDTIKVGGLAFDDTDVYKTIEGASYLLQTYPDKKLDKYIDSVLVIVAAAQEPDGYLYTSRTMNPKHPHEWAGSKRWEKVEELSHEFYNLGHMVEGAIAHYQATGKRNFLDIAIRYADCVCREIGTGEGQQIRVPGHQIAEMALAKLYLVTGQQKYLDQAKFFLDQRGHTTRTDEYSQAHKPVE
;
A
#
# COMPACT_ATOMS: atom_id res chain seq x y z
N SER A 1 2.06 4.75 24.51
CA SER A 1 1.47 4.36 23.20
C SER A 1 0.22 3.49 23.36
N ARG A 2 0.27 2.44 24.20
CA ARG A 2 -0.77 1.41 24.31
C ARG A 2 -2.18 1.96 24.60
N GLU A 3 -2.31 2.87 25.58
CA GLU A 3 -3.60 3.33 26.09
C GLU A 3 -4.09 4.62 25.43
N VAL A 4 -3.22 5.32 24.71
CA VAL A 4 -3.56 6.61 24.08
C VAL A 4 -3.26 6.62 22.60
N THR A 5 -2.01 6.45 22.18
CA THR A 5 -1.60 6.69 20.79
C THR A 5 -2.26 5.72 19.81
N ILE A 6 -2.21 4.42 20.06
CA ILE A 6 -2.78 3.42 19.16
C ILE A 6 -4.31 3.52 19.09
N PRO A 7 -5.06 3.57 20.22
CA PRO A 7 -6.50 3.80 20.16
C PRO A 7 -6.90 5.10 19.45
N LEU A 8 -6.17 6.19 19.71
CA LEU A 8 -6.41 7.47 19.04
C LEU A 8 -6.15 7.38 17.52
N ALA A 9 -5.07 6.71 17.10
CA ALA A 9 -4.77 6.56 15.68
C ALA A 9 -5.88 5.80 14.93
N PHE A 10 -6.37 4.70 15.49
CA PHE A 10 -7.50 3.97 14.93
C PHE A 10 -8.80 4.80 14.91
N SER A 11 -9.09 5.52 16.02
CA SER A 11 -10.24 6.44 16.07
C SER A 11 -10.15 7.50 14.97
N LYS A 12 -8.95 8.05 14.72
CA LYS A 12 -8.76 9.02 13.63
C LYS A 12 -8.92 8.41 12.25
N CYS A 13 -8.48 7.19 12.03
CA CYS A 13 -8.75 6.47 10.76
C CYS A 13 -10.26 6.33 10.51
N GLU A 14 -11.05 6.05 11.56
CA GLU A 14 -12.50 5.95 11.45
C GLU A 14 -13.15 7.32 11.23
N GLU A 15 -12.88 8.29 12.11
CA GLU A 15 -13.45 9.65 12.08
C GLU A 15 -13.16 10.39 10.76
N THR A 16 -12.01 10.16 10.17
CA THR A 16 -11.56 10.82 8.92
C THR A 16 -11.88 10.01 7.67
N GLY A 17 -12.66 8.93 7.78
CA GLY A 17 -13.20 8.18 6.66
C GLY A 17 -12.23 7.20 6.00
N ARG A 18 -11.06 6.89 6.60
CA ARG A 18 -10.10 5.94 6.00
C ARG A 18 -10.72 4.55 5.82
N TYR A 19 -11.50 4.07 6.80
CA TYR A 19 -12.23 2.80 6.65
C TYR A 19 -13.35 2.88 5.62
N THR A 20 -14.05 4.02 5.55
CA THR A 20 -15.09 4.26 4.56
C THR A 20 -14.52 4.18 3.13
N ASN A 21 -13.28 4.61 2.90
CA ASN A 21 -12.63 4.49 1.61
C ASN A 21 -12.52 3.03 1.16
N PHE A 22 -12.12 2.11 2.05
CA PHE A 22 -12.07 0.68 1.73
C PHE A 22 -13.46 0.10 1.49
N VAL A 23 -14.46 0.46 2.31
CA VAL A 23 -15.86 0.03 2.09
C VAL A 23 -16.37 0.50 0.73
N ASN A 24 -16.11 1.75 0.38
CA ASN A 24 -16.47 2.32 -0.93
C ASN A 24 -15.73 1.63 -2.09
N ALA A 25 -14.45 1.31 -1.91
CA ALA A 25 -13.66 0.60 -2.91
C ALA A 25 -14.16 -0.84 -3.13
N ALA A 26 -14.70 -1.50 -2.10
CA ALA A 26 -15.37 -2.79 -2.22
C ALA A 26 -16.72 -2.72 -2.96
N HIS A 27 -17.33 -1.53 -3.04
CA HIS A 27 -18.61 -1.25 -3.70
C HIS A 27 -18.52 -0.01 -4.59
N PRO A 28 -17.73 -0.02 -5.68
CA PRO A 28 -17.47 1.15 -6.50
C PRO A 28 -18.75 1.76 -7.08
N SER A 29 -18.82 3.10 -7.12
CA SER A 29 -19.96 3.80 -7.71
C SER A 29 -19.54 5.14 -8.32
N ASP A 30 -20.13 5.50 -9.45
CA ASP A 30 -19.94 6.80 -10.11
C ASP A 30 -20.43 7.99 -9.26
N THR A 31 -21.24 7.71 -8.22
CA THR A 31 -21.76 8.74 -7.31
C THR A 31 -20.83 9.05 -6.14
N ILE A 32 -19.81 8.21 -5.91
CA ILE A 32 -18.85 8.43 -4.83
C ILE A 32 -17.93 9.59 -5.23
N LYS A 33 -17.87 10.61 -4.36
CA LYS A 33 -16.90 11.68 -4.48
C LYS A 33 -15.59 11.24 -3.84
N VAL A 34 -14.58 11.03 -4.66
CA VAL A 34 -13.23 10.71 -4.18
C VAL A 34 -12.55 12.00 -3.71
N GLY A 35 -12.08 12.01 -2.47
CA GLY A 35 -11.43 13.17 -1.86
C GLY A 35 -10.38 12.73 -0.86
N GLY A 36 -9.87 13.66 -0.07
CA GLY A 36 -8.76 13.42 0.85
C GLY A 36 -7.42 13.48 0.15
N LEU A 37 -6.47 12.64 0.57
CA LEU A 37 -5.15 12.52 -0.05
C LEU A 37 -5.04 11.17 -0.76
N ALA A 38 -4.32 11.14 -1.86
CA ALA A 38 -4.15 9.93 -2.66
C ALA A 38 -3.48 8.77 -1.91
N PHE A 39 -2.89 9.03 -0.75
CA PHE A 39 -2.20 8.05 0.11
C PHE A 39 -2.92 7.78 1.45
N ASP A 40 -4.17 8.15 1.57
CA ASP A 40 -4.98 7.95 2.81
C ASP A 40 -5.02 6.50 3.29
N ASP A 41 -4.95 5.52 2.38
CA ASP A 41 -4.89 4.10 2.72
C ASP A 41 -3.73 3.78 3.65
N THR A 42 -2.59 4.48 3.50
CA THR A 42 -1.39 4.23 4.30
C THR A 42 -1.57 4.56 5.78
N ASP A 43 -2.51 5.42 6.15
CA ASP A 43 -2.79 5.74 7.55
C ASP A 43 -3.28 4.49 8.29
N VAL A 44 -4.09 3.67 7.63
CA VAL A 44 -4.56 2.38 8.17
C VAL A 44 -3.39 1.39 8.28
N TYR A 45 -2.58 1.26 7.24
CA TYR A 45 -1.45 0.32 7.23
C TYR A 45 -0.40 0.65 8.29
N LYS A 46 -0.01 1.94 8.41
CA LYS A 46 0.92 2.42 9.43
C LYS A 46 0.39 2.27 10.85
N THR A 47 -0.93 2.47 11.03
CA THR A 47 -1.55 2.28 12.34
C THR A 47 -1.53 0.80 12.75
N ILE A 48 -1.81 -0.12 11.81
CA ILE A 48 -1.71 -1.57 12.03
C ILE A 48 -0.25 -1.96 12.29
N GLU A 49 0.71 -1.39 11.57
CA GLU A 49 2.14 -1.63 11.80
C GLU A 49 2.54 -1.27 13.23
N GLY A 50 2.23 -0.04 13.66
CA GLY A 50 2.52 0.41 15.03
C GLY A 50 1.81 -0.42 16.11
N ALA A 51 0.56 -0.83 15.86
CA ALA A 51 -0.19 -1.72 16.74
C ALA A 51 0.42 -3.13 16.80
N SER A 52 0.96 -3.62 15.70
CA SER A 52 1.62 -4.93 15.61
C SER A 52 2.92 -4.96 16.42
N TYR A 53 3.74 -3.92 16.36
CA TYR A 53 4.92 -3.80 17.23
C TYR A 53 4.53 -3.75 18.71
N LEU A 54 3.40 -3.14 19.04
CA LEU A 54 2.88 -3.15 20.40
C LEU A 54 2.47 -4.56 20.82
N LEU A 55 1.78 -5.31 19.96
CA LEU A 55 1.35 -6.69 20.22
C LEU A 55 2.52 -7.66 20.46
N GLN A 56 3.67 -7.46 19.81
CA GLN A 56 4.88 -8.24 20.06
C GLN A 56 5.35 -8.13 21.51
N THR A 57 5.24 -6.95 22.10
CA THR A 57 5.73 -6.67 23.44
C THR A 57 4.64 -6.89 24.50
N TYR A 58 3.41 -6.55 24.17
CA TYR A 58 2.25 -6.59 25.07
C TYR A 58 1.08 -7.26 24.35
N PRO A 59 0.95 -8.61 24.44
CA PRO A 59 -0.18 -9.32 23.83
C PRO A 59 -1.53 -8.79 24.32
N ASP A 60 -2.40 -8.42 23.40
CA ASP A 60 -3.73 -7.90 23.66
C ASP A 60 -4.76 -8.48 22.68
N LYS A 61 -5.57 -9.43 23.19
CA LYS A 61 -6.60 -10.12 22.38
C LYS A 61 -7.69 -9.20 21.84
N LYS A 62 -7.95 -8.05 22.49
CA LYS A 62 -8.97 -7.11 22.02
C LYS A 62 -8.41 -6.31 20.82
N LEU A 63 -7.19 -5.82 20.95
CA LEU A 63 -6.50 -5.12 19.86
C LEU A 63 -6.30 -6.05 18.66
N ASP A 64 -5.87 -7.28 18.88
CA ASP A 64 -5.68 -8.29 17.84
C ASP A 64 -6.97 -8.57 17.06
N LYS A 65 -8.09 -8.78 17.75
CA LYS A 65 -9.41 -8.94 17.11
C LYS A 65 -9.90 -7.68 16.38
N TYR A 66 -9.59 -6.51 16.91
CA TYR A 66 -9.94 -5.25 16.25
C TYR A 66 -9.19 -5.11 14.94
N ILE A 67 -7.89 -5.41 14.92
CA ILE A 67 -7.08 -5.41 13.68
C ILE A 67 -7.68 -6.41 12.68
N ASP A 68 -8.04 -7.62 13.09
CA ASP A 68 -8.70 -8.59 12.22
C ASP A 68 -9.97 -8.01 11.56
N SER A 69 -10.79 -7.28 12.33
CA SER A 69 -12.01 -6.64 11.77
C SER A 69 -11.70 -5.56 10.74
N VAL A 70 -10.65 -4.77 10.93
CA VAL A 70 -10.18 -3.78 9.95
C VAL A 70 -9.65 -4.48 8.71
N LEU A 71 -8.91 -5.56 8.87
CA LEU A 71 -8.35 -6.32 7.74
C LEU A 71 -9.42 -6.98 6.86
N VAL A 72 -10.59 -7.32 7.41
CA VAL A 72 -11.74 -7.78 6.60
C VAL A 72 -12.19 -6.69 5.63
N ILE A 73 -12.25 -5.43 6.09
CA ILE A 73 -12.63 -4.28 5.25
C ILE A 73 -11.57 -4.04 4.16
N VAL A 74 -10.29 -4.08 4.54
CA VAL A 74 -9.16 -3.92 3.59
C VAL A 74 -9.18 -5.03 2.53
N ALA A 75 -9.37 -6.28 2.94
CA ALA A 75 -9.42 -7.43 2.04
C ALA A 75 -10.57 -7.32 1.01
N ALA A 76 -11.74 -6.83 1.45
CA ALA A 76 -12.90 -6.66 0.59
C ALA A 76 -12.68 -5.60 -0.52
N ALA A 77 -11.82 -4.62 -0.27
CA ALA A 77 -11.47 -3.56 -1.23
C ALA A 77 -10.47 -4.00 -2.30
N GLN A 78 -9.81 -5.15 -2.12
CA GLN A 78 -8.79 -5.62 -3.06
C GLN A 78 -9.42 -6.19 -4.33
N GLU A 79 -9.01 -5.69 -5.49
CA GLU A 79 -9.49 -6.18 -6.78
C GLU A 79 -9.06 -7.64 -7.03
N PRO A 80 -9.76 -8.38 -7.90
CA PRO A 80 -9.48 -9.80 -8.16
C PRO A 80 -8.05 -10.10 -8.60
N ASP A 81 -7.42 -9.17 -9.31
CA ASP A 81 -6.03 -9.27 -9.78
C ASP A 81 -4.99 -8.88 -8.73
N GLY A 82 -5.42 -8.48 -7.54
CA GLY A 82 -4.59 -8.11 -6.42
C GLY A 82 -4.33 -6.61 -6.26
N TYR A 83 -4.72 -5.78 -7.21
CA TYR A 83 -4.57 -4.33 -7.08
C TYR A 83 -5.38 -3.79 -5.89
N LEU A 84 -4.81 -2.85 -5.12
CA LEU A 84 -5.51 -2.19 -4.03
C LEU A 84 -5.03 -0.73 -3.88
N TYR A 85 -5.90 0.19 -4.26
CA TYR A 85 -5.68 1.63 -4.13
C TYR A 85 -7.03 2.34 -4.17
N THR A 86 -7.56 2.70 -2.99
CA THR A 86 -8.95 3.17 -2.85
C THR A 86 -9.21 4.45 -3.62
N SER A 87 -8.23 5.36 -3.69
CA SER A 87 -8.32 6.63 -4.42
C SER A 87 -8.61 6.48 -5.91
N ARG A 88 -8.44 5.27 -6.46
CA ARG A 88 -8.86 4.92 -7.83
C ARG A 88 -10.11 4.07 -7.84
N THR A 89 -10.16 3.04 -6.99
CA THR A 89 -11.18 1.98 -7.11
C THR A 89 -12.55 2.38 -6.59
N MET A 90 -12.64 3.38 -5.70
CA MET A 90 -13.93 3.88 -5.21
C MET A 90 -14.83 4.43 -6.33
N ASN A 91 -14.24 5.14 -7.30
CA ASN A 91 -14.93 5.65 -8.48
C ASN A 91 -13.99 5.55 -9.69
N PRO A 92 -14.01 4.44 -10.43
CA PRO A 92 -13.09 4.21 -11.55
C PRO A 92 -13.26 5.20 -12.72
N LYS A 93 -14.45 5.81 -12.87
CA LYS A 93 -14.67 6.82 -13.90
C LYS A 93 -14.15 8.20 -13.52
N HIS A 94 -14.20 8.51 -12.22
CA HIS A 94 -13.75 9.78 -11.66
C HIS A 94 -12.85 9.54 -10.44
N PRO A 95 -11.66 8.94 -10.66
CA PRO A 95 -10.71 8.68 -9.57
C PRO A 95 -10.18 9.98 -8.98
N HIS A 96 -9.42 9.89 -7.90
CA HIS A 96 -8.73 11.04 -7.32
C HIS A 96 -7.87 11.72 -8.40
N GLU A 97 -7.85 13.05 -8.42
CA GLU A 97 -7.13 13.83 -9.44
C GLU A 97 -5.62 13.47 -9.57
N TRP A 98 -5.02 13.03 -8.48
CA TRP A 98 -3.63 12.59 -8.44
C TRP A 98 -3.42 11.15 -8.92
N ALA A 99 -4.49 10.37 -9.03
CA ALA A 99 -4.40 8.97 -9.47
C ALA A 99 -4.19 8.80 -10.99
N GLY A 100 -4.46 9.85 -11.77
CA GLY A 100 -4.42 9.77 -13.22
C GLY A 100 -5.60 8.97 -13.82
N SER A 101 -5.62 8.81 -15.12
CA SER A 101 -6.69 8.11 -15.85
C SER A 101 -6.52 6.59 -15.86
N LYS A 102 -5.29 6.11 -15.68
CA LYS A 102 -4.91 4.69 -15.71
C LYS A 102 -4.09 4.33 -14.48
N ARG A 103 -4.04 3.05 -14.12
CA ARG A 103 -3.12 2.53 -13.10
C ARG A 103 -1.68 2.91 -13.46
N TRP A 104 -0.89 3.24 -12.48
CA TRP A 104 0.54 3.56 -12.56
C TRP A 104 0.89 4.81 -13.38
N GLU A 105 -0.10 5.55 -13.86
CA GLU A 105 0.15 6.71 -14.73
C GLU A 105 0.95 7.82 -14.04
N LYS A 106 0.65 8.08 -12.77
CA LYS A 106 1.26 9.16 -11.99
C LYS A 106 2.08 8.68 -10.79
N VAL A 107 2.54 7.44 -10.79
CA VAL A 107 3.30 6.86 -9.66
C VAL A 107 4.62 7.55 -9.38
N GLU A 108 5.21 8.14 -10.39
CA GLU A 108 6.47 8.90 -10.29
C GLU A 108 6.24 10.33 -9.78
N GLU A 109 5.00 10.76 -9.67
CA GLU A 109 4.58 12.10 -9.22
C GLU A 109 3.82 11.99 -7.88
N LEU A 110 2.50 11.91 -7.97
CA LEU A 110 1.58 12.15 -6.86
C LEU A 110 0.64 10.99 -6.53
N SER A 111 0.48 9.97 -7.40
CA SER A 111 -0.53 8.93 -7.16
C SER A 111 -0.24 8.08 -5.92
N HIS A 112 1.03 7.91 -5.57
CA HIS A 112 1.45 7.18 -4.38
C HIS A 112 1.02 5.71 -4.35
N GLU A 113 0.73 5.07 -5.49
CA GLU A 113 0.34 3.65 -5.56
C GLU A 113 1.44 2.75 -4.98
N PHE A 114 2.72 2.98 -5.36
CA PHE A 114 3.85 2.22 -4.78
C PHE A 114 4.17 2.60 -3.33
N TYR A 115 3.87 3.83 -2.92
CA TYR A 115 3.95 4.23 -1.52
C TYR A 115 2.92 3.45 -0.67
N ASN A 116 1.69 3.31 -1.20
CA ASN A 116 0.65 2.49 -0.57
C ASN A 116 1.07 1.02 -0.47
N LEU A 117 1.63 0.43 -1.56
CA LEU A 117 2.20 -0.92 -1.52
C LEU A 117 3.27 -1.05 -0.43
N GLY A 118 4.22 -0.12 -0.39
CA GLY A 118 5.33 -0.17 0.57
C GLY A 118 4.84 -0.22 2.02
N HIS A 119 3.97 0.70 2.41
CA HIS A 119 3.43 0.73 3.78
C HIS A 119 2.50 -0.44 4.08
N MET A 120 1.76 -0.95 3.09
CA MET A 120 0.98 -2.17 3.26
C MET A 120 1.88 -3.36 3.59
N VAL A 121 2.95 -3.55 2.83
CA VAL A 121 3.90 -4.66 3.02
C VAL A 121 4.59 -4.56 4.39
N GLU A 122 5.05 -3.36 4.77
CA GLU A 122 5.67 -3.13 6.09
C GLU A 122 4.70 -3.51 7.22
N GLY A 123 3.47 -3.00 7.17
CA GLY A 123 2.44 -3.32 8.17
C GLY A 123 2.07 -4.80 8.20
N ALA A 124 1.99 -5.43 7.03
CA ALA A 124 1.67 -6.84 6.90
C ALA A 124 2.75 -7.77 7.47
N ILE A 125 4.03 -7.43 7.24
CA ILE A 125 5.16 -8.16 7.81
C ILE A 125 5.18 -8.00 9.33
N ALA A 126 5.01 -6.78 9.84
CA ALA A 126 4.95 -6.53 11.29
C ALA A 126 3.81 -7.31 11.94
N HIS A 127 2.63 -7.34 11.32
CA HIS A 127 1.47 -8.09 11.81
C HIS A 127 1.73 -9.61 11.80
N TYR A 128 2.30 -10.14 10.74
CA TYR A 128 2.67 -11.56 10.65
C TYR A 128 3.69 -11.94 11.73
N GLN A 129 4.73 -11.15 11.93
CA GLN A 129 5.76 -11.38 12.95
C GLN A 129 5.20 -11.30 14.37
N ALA A 130 4.22 -10.42 14.61
CA ALA A 130 3.60 -10.26 15.93
C ALA A 130 2.60 -11.37 16.28
N THR A 131 1.85 -11.86 15.30
CA THR A 131 0.67 -12.70 15.53
C THR A 131 0.76 -14.09 14.92
N GLY A 132 1.64 -14.31 13.95
CA GLY A 132 1.68 -15.51 13.10
C GLY A 132 0.56 -15.60 12.07
N LYS A 133 -0.38 -14.64 12.04
CA LYS A 133 -1.52 -14.64 11.13
C LYS A 133 -1.10 -14.15 9.74
N ARG A 134 -1.65 -14.78 8.71
CA ARG A 134 -1.33 -14.44 7.32
C ARG A 134 -2.34 -13.52 6.65
N ASN A 135 -3.47 -13.21 7.30
CA ASN A 135 -4.57 -12.45 6.71
C ASN A 135 -4.13 -11.13 6.06
N PHE A 136 -3.28 -10.33 6.73
CA PHE A 136 -2.74 -9.10 6.13
C PHE A 136 -1.59 -9.39 5.15
N LEU A 137 -0.74 -10.35 5.46
CA LEU A 137 0.37 -10.75 4.60
C LEU A 137 -0.13 -11.24 3.23
N ASP A 138 -1.21 -12.01 3.18
CA ASP A 138 -1.76 -12.51 1.92
C ASP A 138 -2.38 -11.39 1.06
N ILE A 139 -2.97 -10.36 1.66
CA ILE A 139 -3.41 -9.14 0.94
C ILE A 139 -2.19 -8.42 0.32
N ALA A 140 -1.14 -8.22 1.11
CA ALA A 140 0.08 -7.55 0.66
C ALA A 140 0.81 -8.34 -0.44
N ILE A 141 0.88 -9.66 -0.32
CA ILE A 141 1.42 -10.57 -1.35
C ILE A 141 0.66 -10.41 -2.67
N ARG A 142 -0.66 -10.42 -2.66
CA ARG A 142 -1.46 -10.25 -3.87
C ARG A 142 -1.23 -8.90 -4.54
N TYR A 143 -1.06 -7.82 -3.76
CA TYR A 143 -0.75 -6.51 -4.34
C TYR A 143 0.68 -6.45 -4.88
N ALA A 144 1.66 -7.01 -4.17
CA ALA A 144 3.03 -7.12 -4.66
C ALA A 144 3.12 -7.97 -5.96
N ASP A 145 2.33 -9.05 -6.05
CA ASP A 145 2.23 -9.88 -7.23
C ASP A 145 1.63 -9.12 -8.43
N CYS A 146 0.63 -8.28 -8.18
CA CYS A 146 0.06 -7.39 -9.19
C CYS A 146 1.15 -6.45 -9.74
N VAL A 147 1.94 -5.83 -8.86
CA VAL A 147 3.04 -4.94 -9.26
C VAL A 147 4.11 -5.71 -10.05
N CYS A 148 4.57 -6.86 -9.57
CA CYS A 148 5.58 -7.66 -10.28
C CYS A 148 5.09 -8.14 -11.67
N ARG A 149 3.79 -8.30 -11.86
CA ARG A 149 3.19 -8.68 -13.14
C ARG A 149 3.10 -7.51 -14.12
N GLU A 150 2.81 -6.30 -13.62
CA GLU A 150 2.51 -5.14 -14.47
C GLU A 150 3.69 -4.19 -14.67
N ILE A 151 4.70 -4.25 -13.79
CA ILE A 151 5.83 -3.32 -13.78
C ILE A 151 7.14 -4.05 -14.05
N GLY A 152 7.86 -3.59 -15.07
CA GLY A 152 9.13 -4.19 -15.51
C GLY A 152 9.46 -3.84 -16.94
N THR A 153 10.34 -4.63 -17.58
CA THR A 153 10.77 -4.51 -18.98
C THR A 153 10.26 -5.63 -19.87
N GLY A 154 9.44 -6.54 -19.33
CA GLY A 154 8.85 -7.65 -20.09
C GLY A 154 7.73 -7.19 -21.03
N GLU A 155 7.28 -8.08 -21.89
CA GLU A 155 6.16 -7.81 -22.79
C GLU A 155 4.90 -7.48 -21.99
N GLY A 156 4.24 -6.37 -22.33
CA GLY A 156 3.04 -5.86 -21.67
C GLY A 156 3.27 -5.15 -20.32
N GLN A 157 4.50 -5.15 -19.81
CA GLN A 157 4.86 -4.42 -18.59
C GLN A 157 5.11 -2.94 -18.87
N GLN A 158 4.99 -2.13 -17.82
CA GLN A 158 5.30 -0.70 -17.86
C GLN A 158 6.61 -0.44 -17.10
N ILE A 159 7.50 0.37 -17.67
CA ILE A 159 8.66 0.89 -16.95
C ILE A 159 8.18 2.05 -16.09
N ARG A 160 8.15 1.83 -14.78
CA ARG A 160 7.76 2.81 -13.77
C ARG A 160 8.65 2.66 -12.54
N VAL A 161 8.87 3.76 -11.83
CA VAL A 161 9.60 3.78 -10.57
C VAL A 161 8.79 4.51 -9.50
N PRO A 162 8.97 4.18 -8.21
CA PRO A 162 8.31 4.90 -7.13
C PRO A 162 8.74 6.38 -7.12
N GLY A 163 7.78 7.30 -7.09
CA GLY A 163 8.07 8.71 -6.82
C GLY A 163 8.52 8.92 -5.37
N HIS A 164 8.06 8.07 -4.48
CA HIS A 164 8.43 8.01 -3.06
C HIS A 164 9.06 6.67 -2.74
N GLN A 165 10.25 6.68 -2.14
CA GLN A 165 10.95 5.45 -1.74
C GLN A 165 10.30 4.85 -0.48
N ILE A 166 9.86 3.64 -0.59
CA ILE A 166 9.47 2.71 0.47
C ILE A 166 9.23 1.31 -0.14
N ALA A 167 8.71 1.25 -1.37
CA ALA A 167 8.39 -0.02 -2.02
C ALA A 167 9.63 -0.92 -2.16
N GLU A 168 10.80 -0.35 -2.44
CA GLU A 168 12.05 -1.06 -2.62
C GLU A 168 12.45 -1.82 -1.35
N MET A 169 12.44 -1.12 -0.21
CA MET A 169 12.75 -1.72 1.09
C MET A 169 11.70 -2.77 1.49
N ALA A 170 10.43 -2.44 1.31
CA ALA A 170 9.32 -3.31 1.67
C ALA A 170 9.34 -4.62 0.86
N LEU A 171 9.60 -4.55 -0.45
CA LEU A 171 9.72 -5.74 -1.30
C LEU A 171 10.94 -6.58 -0.95
N ALA A 172 12.08 -5.96 -0.60
CA ALA A 172 13.24 -6.70 -0.10
C ALA A 172 12.92 -7.44 1.21
N LYS A 173 12.17 -6.82 2.14
CA LYS A 173 11.68 -7.48 3.35
C LYS A 173 10.67 -8.59 3.04
N LEU A 174 9.80 -8.39 2.04
CA LEU A 174 8.85 -9.41 1.63
C LEU A 174 9.56 -10.65 1.07
N TYR A 175 10.66 -10.46 0.33
CA TYR A 175 11.55 -11.56 -0.07
C TYR A 175 12.09 -12.31 1.15
N LEU A 176 12.59 -11.62 2.17
CA LEU A 176 13.13 -12.28 3.38
C LEU A 176 12.07 -13.11 4.12
N VAL A 177 10.82 -12.70 4.09
CA VAL A 177 9.71 -13.41 4.76
C VAL A 177 9.18 -14.58 3.91
N THR A 178 9.15 -14.43 2.59
CA THR A 178 8.50 -15.39 1.69
C THR A 178 9.47 -16.31 0.94
N GLY A 179 10.73 -15.93 0.82
CA GLY A 179 11.73 -16.61 -0.02
C GLY A 179 11.50 -16.44 -1.54
N GLN A 180 10.52 -15.63 -1.96
CA GLN A 180 10.17 -15.49 -3.37
C GLN A 180 11.06 -14.44 -4.07
N GLN A 181 11.95 -14.90 -4.93
CA GLN A 181 12.96 -14.09 -5.62
C GLN A 181 12.37 -12.90 -6.39
N LYS A 182 11.18 -13.04 -6.97
CA LYS A 182 10.52 -11.98 -7.75
C LYS A 182 10.39 -10.65 -7.01
N TYR A 183 10.26 -10.66 -5.67
CA TYR A 183 10.15 -9.43 -4.88
C TYR A 183 11.50 -8.72 -4.75
N LEU A 184 12.57 -9.47 -4.59
CA LEU A 184 13.93 -8.91 -4.60
C LEU A 184 14.29 -8.37 -5.99
N ASP A 185 13.92 -9.09 -7.04
CA ASP A 185 14.13 -8.65 -8.43
C ASP A 185 13.34 -7.36 -8.73
N GLN A 186 12.11 -7.24 -8.24
CA GLN A 186 11.31 -6.03 -8.39
C GLN A 186 11.89 -4.85 -7.59
N ALA A 187 12.38 -5.08 -6.37
CA ALA A 187 13.07 -4.05 -5.59
C ALA A 187 14.32 -3.56 -6.32
N LYS A 188 15.13 -4.48 -6.84
CA LYS A 188 16.32 -4.18 -7.66
C LYS A 188 15.94 -3.40 -8.92
N PHE A 189 14.88 -3.82 -9.63
CA PHE A 189 14.39 -3.12 -10.82
C PHE A 189 14.08 -1.65 -10.52
N PHE A 190 13.37 -1.36 -9.43
CA PHE A 190 13.05 0.02 -9.05
C PHE A 190 14.31 0.85 -8.78
N LEU A 191 15.30 0.28 -8.10
CA LEU A 191 16.58 0.95 -7.84
C LEU A 191 17.39 1.19 -9.11
N ASP A 192 17.48 0.18 -9.98
CA ASP A 192 18.24 0.26 -11.23
C ASP A 192 17.60 1.25 -12.23
N GLN A 193 16.27 1.36 -12.26
CA GLN A 193 15.56 2.27 -13.15
C GLN A 193 15.51 3.72 -12.64
N ARG A 194 15.77 3.92 -11.35
CA ARG A 194 15.75 5.27 -10.77
C ARG A 194 16.83 6.14 -11.41
N GLY A 195 16.45 7.36 -11.79
CA GLY A 195 17.33 8.28 -12.52
C GLY A 195 17.31 8.12 -14.05
N HIS A 196 16.65 7.08 -14.58
CA HIS A 196 16.49 6.85 -16.03
C HIS A 196 15.14 7.28 -16.58
N THR A 197 14.30 7.89 -15.76
CA THR A 197 13.02 8.48 -16.21
C THR A 197 13.24 9.78 -16.97
N THR A 198 12.37 10.05 -17.94
CA THR A 198 12.34 11.33 -18.66
C THR A 198 11.56 12.42 -17.92
N ARG A 199 10.94 12.10 -16.80
CA ARG A 199 10.14 13.04 -16.01
C ARG A 199 11.04 13.95 -15.21
N THR A 200 10.73 15.26 -15.26
CA THR A 200 11.54 16.32 -14.64
C THR A 200 10.73 17.23 -13.72
N ASP A 201 9.49 16.84 -13.38
CA ASP A 201 8.68 17.64 -12.46
C ASP A 201 9.28 17.67 -11.04
N GLU A 202 9.06 18.78 -10.33
CA GLU A 202 9.70 19.03 -9.02
C GLU A 202 9.25 18.07 -7.91
N TYR A 203 8.10 17.44 -8.05
CA TYR A 203 7.57 16.50 -7.05
C TYR A 203 8.11 15.09 -7.24
N SER A 204 8.52 14.73 -8.46
CA SER A 204 9.05 13.41 -8.74
C SER A 204 10.49 13.26 -8.25
N GLN A 205 10.75 12.26 -7.43
CA GLN A 205 12.10 11.85 -7.04
C GLN A 205 12.66 10.77 -7.99
N ALA A 206 11.84 10.26 -8.90
CA ALA A 206 12.18 9.14 -9.77
C ALA A 206 13.33 9.43 -10.74
N HIS A 207 13.52 10.70 -11.11
CA HIS A 207 14.59 11.14 -12.00
C HIS A 207 15.96 11.29 -11.30
N LYS A 208 16.01 11.20 -9.96
CA LYS A 208 17.26 11.27 -9.21
C LYS A 208 17.87 9.88 -9.09
N PRO A 209 19.15 9.70 -9.43
CA PRO A 209 19.83 8.41 -9.24
C PRO A 209 19.90 8.07 -7.74
N VAL A 210 20.10 6.79 -7.44
CA VAL A 210 20.45 6.33 -6.11
C VAL A 210 21.91 6.73 -5.86
N GLU A 211 22.16 7.48 -4.79
CA GLU A 211 23.52 7.83 -4.34
C GLU A 211 24.16 6.70 -3.54
#